data_cc2b00f636c93704e51e6dd263ada09d
#
_entry.id   cc2b00f636c93704e51e6dd263ada09d
#
_cell.length_a   1.000
_cell.length_b   1.000
_cell.length_c   1.000
_cell.angle_alpha   90.00
_cell.angle_beta   90.00
_cell.angle_gamma   90.00
#
_symmetry.space_group_name_H-M   'P 1'
#
loop_
_entity.id
_entity.type
_entity.pdbx_description
1 polymer ?
#
loop_
_entity_poly.entity_id
_entity_poly.type
_entity_poly.pdbx_seq_one_letter_code
_entity_poly.pdbx_strand_id
1 'polypeptide(L)'
;MNMVVFWGILIPFIGTSLGAACVFIMKRDFHPNVQKGLTGFAAGVMVAASIWSLLIPAMEESAHLGKLAFLPAFVGFWLGTLFLLALDKIIPHLHQNTEQAEGMPSSFQRTTMMLLAVTLHNIPEGMAVGVVFAGLLTGEVNITAGAALALALGIALQNFPEGAIISLPLHSKGQSKGKAFFNGVLSGAVEPLGALLMIFFAPVFAPYMPIFLSFAAGAMLYVVVEELIPEMSEGEHSNIGVLLFALGFTVMMALDVALS
;
A
#
# COMPACT_ATOMS: atom_id res chain seq x y z
N MET A 1 0.83 -6.72 -23.53
CA MET A 1 0.81 -6.91 -22.06
C MET A 1 0.17 -8.26 -21.77
N ASN A 2 0.84 -9.14 -21.03
CA ASN A 2 0.30 -10.46 -20.68
C ASN A 2 -0.94 -10.28 -19.77
N MET A 3 -1.95 -11.18 -19.90
CA MET A 3 -3.18 -11.13 -19.07
C MET A 3 -2.90 -11.14 -17.56
N VAL A 4 -1.86 -11.86 -17.13
CA VAL A 4 -1.44 -11.92 -15.72
C VAL A 4 -0.99 -10.54 -15.23
N VAL A 5 -0.16 -9.84 -16.01
CA VAL A 5 0.31 -8.48 -15.69
C VAL A 5 -0.85 -7.49 -15.69
N PHE A 6 -1.75 -7.59 -16.66
CA PHE A 6 -2.91 -6.70 -16.74
C PHE A 6 -3.78 -6.80 -15.49
N TRP A 7 -4.16 -8.02 -15.09
CA TRP A 7 -4.96 -8.24 -13.90
C TRP A 7 -4.19 -7.90 -12.62
N GLY A 8 -2.90 -8.26 -12.56
CA GLY A 8 -2.08 -7.94 -11.40
C GLY A 8 -2.01 -6.44 -11.08
N ILE A 9 -1.93 -5.59 -12.11
CA ILE A 9 -1.95 -4.13 -11.95
C ILE A 9 -3.34 -3.62 -11.51
N LEU A 10 -4.42 -4.25 -11.99
CA LEU A 10 -5.77 -3.76 -11.73
C LEU A 10 -6.38 -4.28 -10.42
N ILE A 11 -5.97 -5.45 -9.95
CA ILE A 11 -6.52 -6.08 -8.75
C ILE A 11 -6.45 -5.17 -7.51
N PRO A 12 -5.32 -4.51 -7.17
CA PRO A 12 -5.26 -3.56 -6.07
C PRO A 12 -6.27 -2.43 -6.20
N PHE A 13 -6.29 -1.75 -7.33
CA PHE A 13 -7.23 -0.67 -7.65
C PHE A 13 -8.70 -1.10 -7.58
N ILE A 14 -9.01 -2.33 -7.98
CA ILE A 14 -10.36 -2.90 -7.81
C ILE A 14 -10.68 -3.03 -6.31
N GLY A 15 -9.71 -3.43 -5.48
CA GLY A 15 -9.85 -3.48 -4.02
C GLY A 15 -10.29 -2.13 -3.45
N THR A 16 -9.53 -1.06 -3.72
CA THR A 16 -9.84 0.32 -3.33
C THR A 16 -11.22 0.75 -3.83
N SER A 17 -11.53 0.45 -5.11
CA SER A 17 -12.80 0.82 -5.74
C SER A 17 -14.00 0.10 -5.11
N LEU A 18 -13.87 -1.19 -4.77
CA LEU A 18 -14.90 -1.96 -4.07
C LEU A 18 -15.11 -1.45 -2.65
N GLY A 19 -14.02 -1.11 -1.95
CA GLY A 19 -14.10 -0.45 -0.64
C GLY A 19 -14.85 0.88 -0.72
N ALA A 20 -14.49 1.72 -1.67
CA ALA A 20 -15.19 2.99 -1.90
C ALA A 20 -16.68 2.80 -2.22
N ALA A 21 -17.05 1.70 -2.88
CA ALA A 21 -18.43 1.38 -3.20
C ALA A 21 -19.30 1.03 -1.96
N CYS A 22 -18.71 0.79 -0.80
CA CYS A 22 -19.44 0.60 0.46
C CYS A 22 -20.37 1.78 0.79
N VAL A 23 -20.06 2.99 0.31
CA VAL A 23 -20.91 4.18 0.48
C VAL A 23 -22.30 4.04 -0.12
N PHE A 24 -22.50 3.17 -1.10
CA PHE A 24 -23.84 2.94 -1.68
C PHE A 24 -24.73 2.08 -0.78
N ILE A 25 -24.14 1.21 0.02
CA ILE A 25 -24.82 0.23 0.88
C ILE A 25 -24.89 0.75 2.31
N MET A 26 -23.82 1.29 2.85
CA MET A 26 -23.73 1.78 4.22
C MET A 26 -24.29 3.20 4.34
N LYS A 27 -24.89 3.49 5.49
CA LYS A 27 -25.49 4.80 5.80
C LYS A 27 -24.69 5.61 6.82
N ARG A 28 -23.70 5.00 7.45
CA ARG A 28 -22.89 5.59 8.52
C ARG A 28 -21.45 5.13 8.37
N ASP A 29 -20.56 5.87 8.99
CA ASP A 29 -19.16 5.50 9.16
C ASP A 29 -19.02 4.19 9.93
N PHE A 30 -17.87 3.55 9.85
CA PHE A 30 -17.56 2.38 10.66
C PHE A 30 -17.57 2.73 12.16
N HIS A 31 -17.99 1.75 12.96
CA HIS A 31 -17.77 1.85 14.40
C HIS A 31 -16.25 1.92 14.67
N PRO A 32 -15.75 2.74 15.63
CA PRO A 32 -14.31 2.90 15.87
C PRO A 32 -13.54 1.58 16.00
N ASN A 33 -14.09 0.58 16.68
CA ASN A 33 -13.45 -0.72 16.80
C ASN A 33 -13.33 -1.48 15.47
N VAL A 34 -14.29 -1.30 14.56
CA VAL A 34 -14.23 -1.90 13.21
C VAL A 34 -13.14 -1.20 12.41
N GLN A 35 -13.06 0.14 12.47
CA GLN A 35 -12.00 0.91 11.82
C GLN A 35 -10.62 0.47 12.31
N LYS A 36 -10.39 0.45 13.66
CA LYS A 36 -9.14 -0.05 14.25
C LYS A 36 -8.77 -1.46 13.76
N GLY A 37 -9.75 -2.36 13.68
CA GLY A 37 -9.54 -3.72 13.20
C GLY A 37 -9.15 -3.76 11.72
N LEU A 38 -9.82 -2.98 10.88
CA LEU A 38 -9.54 -2.90 9.44
C LEU A 38 -8.15 -2.29 9.18
N THR A 39 -7.81 -1.20 9.87
CA THR A 39 -6.48 -0.58 9.80
C THR A 39 -5.39 -1.54 10.30
N GLY A 40 -5.64 -2.26 11.40
CA GLY A 40 -4.72 -3.29 11.90
C GLY A 40 -4.53 -4.43 10.88
N PHE A 41 -5.62 -4.90 10.27
CA PHE A 41 -5.54 -5.93 9.22
C PHE A 41 -4.69 -5.47 8.03
N ALA A 42 -4.93 -4.26 7.52
CA ALA A 42 -4.15 -3.66 6.44
C ALA A 42 -2.66 -3.56 6.81
N ALA A 43 -2.34 -3.03 7.99
CA ALA A 43 -0.96 -2.95 8.49
C ALA A 43 -0.27 -4.33 8.54
N GLY A 44 -0.99 -5.37 9.01
CA GLY A 44 -0.47 -6.73 9.05
C GLY A 44 -0.16 -7.30 7.67
N VAL A 45 -1.06 -7.10 6.70
CA VAL A 45 -0.85 -7.50 5.29
C VAL A 45 0.37 -6.79 4.71
N MET A 46 0.48 -5.46 4.90
CA MET A 46 1.60 -4.66 4.38
C MET A 46 2.94 -5.11 4.96
N VAL A 47 3.03 -5.39 6.27
CA VAL A 47 4.26 -5.88 6.89
C VAL A 47 4.66 -7.23 6.30
N ALA A 48 3.73 -8.17 6.18
CA ALA A 48 4.01 -9.48 5.60
C ALA A 48 4.43 -9.37 4.13
N ALA A 49 3.72 -8.60 3.30
CA ALA A 49 4.07 -8.35 1.91
C ALA A 49 5.48 -7.74 1.77
N SER A 50 5.81 -6.75 2.62
CA SER A 50 7.14 -6.14 2.62
C SER A 50 8.26 -7.15 2.90
N ILE A 51 8.00 -8.15 3.73
CA ILE A 51 8.99 -9.17 4.08
C ILE A 51 9.07 -10.24 3.00
N TRP A 52 7.95 -10.94 2.73
CA TRP A 52 7.95 -12.14 1.87
C TRP A 52 8.01 -11.80 0.38
N SER A 53 7.24 -10.83 -0.08
CA SER A 53 7.17 -10.52 -1.51
C SER A 53 8.24 -9.54 -1.99
N LEU A 54 8.93 -8.82 -1.08
CA LEU A 54 9.88 -7.77 -1.46
C LEU A 54 11.28 -7.97 -0.87
N LEU A 55 11.44 -8.01 0.47
CA LEU A 55 12.77 -8.06 1.09
C LEU A 55 13.45 -9.42 0.94
N ILE A 56 12.72 -10.52 1.10
CA ILE A 56 13.29 -11.87 0.93
C ILE A 56 13.76 -12.06 -0.51
N PRO A 57 12.95 -11.83 -1.56
CA PRO A 57 13.41 -11.92 -2.94
C PRO A 57 14.60 -11.01 -3.26
N ALA A 58 14.63 -9.77 -2.71
CA ALA A 58 15.76 -8.88 -2.90
C ALA A 58 17.08 -9.42 -2.31
N MET A 59 17.03 -10.07 -1.16
CA MET A 59 18.21 -10.68 -0.54
C MET A 59 18.62 -11.96 -1.24
N GLU A 60 17.68 -12.79 -1.68
CA GLU A 60 17.94 -14.02 -2.43
C GLU A 60 18.62 -13.71 -3.76
N GLU A 61 18.15 -12.70 -4.49
CA GLU A 61 18.77 -12.25 -5.73
C GLU A 61 20.22 -11.73 -5.51
N SER A 62 20.46 -11.15 -4.33
CA SER A 62 21.77 -10.68 -3.92
C SER A 62 22.67 -11.74 -3.31
N ALA A 63 22.28 -13.03 -3.29
CA ALA A 63 23.01 -14.12 -2.64
C ALA A 63 24.46 -14.30 -3.16
N HIS A 64 24.72 -13.92 -4.42
CA HIS A 64 26.06 -13.91 -5.02
C HIS A 64 27.07 -13.02 -4.27
N LEU A 65 26.60 -12.05 -3.46
CA LEU A 65 27.44 -11.19 -2.61
C LEU A 65 27.82 -11.86 -1.27
N GLY A 66 27.39 -13.10 -1.02
CA GLY A 66 27.70 -13.85 0.19
C GLY A 66 27.23 -13.12 1.46
N LYS A 67 28.14 -12.79 2.38
CA LYS A 67 27.79 -12.09 3.63
C LYS A 67 27.27 -10.67 3.44
N LEU A 68 27.45 -10.09 2.27
CA LEU A 68 26.96 -8.73 1.92
C LEU A 68 25.65 -8.75 1.15
N ALA A 69 24.98 -9.90 1.04
CA ALA A 69 23.70 -10.03 0.33
C ALA A 69 22.59 -9.09 0.86
N PHE A 70 22.69 -8.68 2.12
CA PHE A 70 21.77 -7.70 2.71
C PHE A 70 21.99 -6.26 2.23
N LEU A 71 23.15 -5.94 1.64
CA LEU A 71 23.54 -4.54 1.36
C LEU A 71 22.63 -3.84 0.34
N PRO A 72 22.29 -4.45 -0.82
CA PRO A 72 21.31 -3.84 -1.74
C PRO A 72 19.95 -3.62 -1.09
N ALA A 73 19.49 -4.61 -0.28
CA ALA A 73 18.24 -4.49 0.46
C ALA A 73 18.30 -3.37 1.50
N PHE A 74 19.38 -3.26 2.24
CA PHE A 74 19.61 -2.16 3.19
C PHE A 74 19.54 -0.79 2.53
N VAL A 75 20.26 -0.61 1.40
CA VAL A 75 20.27 0.66 0.68
C VAL A 75 18.90 0.99 0.12
N GLY A 76 18.24 0.05 -0.55
CA GLY A 76 16.92 0.24 -1.12
C GLY A 76 15.89 0.59 -0.06
N PHE A 77 15.87 -0.13 1.06
CA PHE A 77 14.97 0.12 2.18
C PHE A 77 15.06 1.56 2.72
N TRP A 78 16.28 2.03 2.97
CA TRP A 78 16.50 3.40 3.44
C TRP A 78 16.11 4.44 2.39
N LEU A 79 16.39 4.19 1.11
CA LEU A 79 15.97 5.09 0.04
C LEU A 79 14.45 5.19 -0.04
N GLY A 80 13.72 4.08 0.09
CA GLY A 80 12.26 4.06 0.10
C GLY A 80 11.67 4.80 1.30
N THR A 81 12.20 4.54 2.49
CA THR A 81 11.80 5.24 3.72
C THR A 81 12.03 6.75 3.61
N LEU A 82 13.21 7.17 3.14
CA LEU A 82 13.53 8.59 2.98
C LEU A 82 12.72 9.26 1.86
N PHE A 83 12.38 8.52 0.82
CA PHE A 83 11.51 9.01 -0.26
C PHE A 83 10.12 9.33 0.27
N LEU A 84 9.51 8.43 1.04
CA LEU A 84 8.20 8.68 1.65
C LEU A 84 8.26 9.82 2.67
N LEU A 85 9.25 9.84 3.53
CA LEU A 85 9.47 10.96 4.46
C LEU A 85 9.59 12.30 3.72
N ALA A 86 10.22 12.32 2.54
CA ALA A 86 10.33 13.54 1.74
C ALA A 86 8.97 13.94 1.12
N LEU A 87 8.21 12.98 0.59
CA LEU A 87 6.86 13.23 0.07
C LEU A 87 5.92 13.74 1.16
N ASP A 88 5.96 13.12 2.33
CA ASP A 88 5.20 13.47 3.51
C ASP A 88 5.45 14.93 3.93
N LYS A 89 6.70 15.37 3.95
CA LYS A 89 7.06 16.76 4.24
C LYS A 89 6.72 17.77 3.15
N ILE A 90 6.59 17.33 1.90
CA ILE A 90 6.37 18.23 0.76
C ILE A 90 4.88 18.35 0.44
N ILE A 91 4.14 17.23 0.44
CA ILE A 91 2.74 17.20 0.02
C ILE A 91 1.83 17.62 1.16
N PRO A 92 1.01 18.69 0.99
CA PRO A 92 0.04 19.08 2.01
C PRO A 92 -1.02 17.99 2.17
N HIS A 93 -1.10 17.38 3.34
CA HIS A 93 -2.06 16.32 3.63
C HIS A 93 -2.60 16.42 5.05
N LEU A 94 -3.65 15.67 5.36
CA LEU A 94 -4.31 15.68 6.65
C LEU A 94 -4.83 14.29 6.97
N HIS A 95 -4.37 13.74 8.08
CA HIS A 95 -4.88 12.48 8.59
C HIS A 95 -6.31 12.62 9.13
N GLN A 96 -7.06 11.52 9.15
CA GLN A 96 -8.51 11.54 9.37
C GLN A 96 -8.90 12.13 10.72
N ASN A 97 -8.13 11.87 11.75
CA ASN A 97 -8.42 12.19 13.15
C ASN A 97 -7.60 13.37 13.67
N THR A 98 -6.82 14.05 12.83
CA THR A 98 -6.05 15.23 13.21
C THR A 98 -6.70 16.52 12.70
N GLU A 99 -6.47 17.62 13.43
CA GLU A 99 -6.84 18.96 12.99
C GLU A 99 -5.65 19.73 12.39
N GLN A 100 -4.44 19.20 12.59
CA GLN A 100 -3.21 19.80 12.08
C GLN A 100 -2.85 19.16 10.75
N ALA A 101 -2.74 20.00 9.72
CA ALA A 101 -2.27 19.56 8.41
C ALA A 101 -0.75 19.41 8.45
N GLU A 102 -0.26 18.40 7.77
CA GLU A 102 1.15 18.12 7.56
C GLU A 102 1.61 18.52 6.15
N GLY A 103 2.92 18.49 5.91
CA GLY A 103 3.49 18.94 4.66
C GLY A 103 3.63 20.48 4.56
N MET A 104 3.82 20.96 3.34
CA MET A 104 3.97 22.42 3.11
C MET A 104 2.63 23.15 3.33
N PRO A 105 2.66 24.38 3.87
CA PRO A 105 1.45 25.18 4.04
C PRO A 105 0.66 25.32 2.74
N SER A 106 -0.64 25.05 2.78
CA SER A 106 -1.49 25.13 1.59
C SER A 106 -2.87 25.71 1.93
N SER A 107 -3.57 26.19 0.90
CA SER A 107 -4.96 26.65 0.97
C SER A 107 -5.95 25.56 0.56
N PHE A 108 -5.53 24.28 0.49
CA PHE A 108 -6.41 23.21 0.09
C PHE A 108 -7.52 22.96 1.12
N GLN A 109 -8.68 22.59 0.61
CA GLN A 109 -9.79 22.18 1.47
C GLN A 109 -9.43 20.90 2.24
N ARG A 110 -9.95 20.77 3.47
CA ARG A 110 -9.73 19.57 4.32
C ARG A 110 -9.94 18.25 3.58
N THR A 111 -11.00 18.16 2.77
CA THR A 111 -11.27 16.98 1.94
C THR A 111 -10.15 16.65 0.96
N THR A 112 -9.58 17.66 0.32
CA THR A 112 -8.47 17.45 -0.63
C THR A 112 -7.22 16.97 0.10
N MET A 113 -6.91 17.51 1.27
CA MET A 113 -5.77 17.08 2.08
C MET A 113 -5.94 15.65 2.59
N MET A 114 -7.15 15.24 2.98
CA MET A 114 -7.44 13.85 3.35
C MET A 114 -7.30 12.88 2.17
N LEU A 115 -7.69 13.30 0.97
CA LEU A 115 -7.49 12.50 -0.24
C LEU A 115 -6.00 12.37 -0.59
N LEU A 116 -5.23 13.44 -0.40
CA LEU A 116 -3.79 13.42 -0.65
C LEU A 116 -3.07 12.50 0.35
N ALA A 117 -3.46 12.47 1.62
CA ALA A 117 -2.92 11.52 2.60
C ALA A 117 -2.98 10.08 2.06
N VAL A 118 -4.19 9.59 1.76
CA VAL A 118 -4.36 8.22 1.27
C VAL A 118 -3.72 8.00 -0.12
N THR A 119 -3.71 9.02 -0.98
CA THR A 119 -3.00 8.93 -2.26
C THR A 119 -1.51 8.71 -2.06
N LEU A 120 -0.90 9.34 -1.03
CA LEU A 120 0.50 9.12 -0.67
C LEU A 120 0.80 7.67 -0.29
N HIS A 121 -0.14 7.01 0.43
CA HIS A 121 -0.01 5.60 0.82
C HIS A 121 -0.10 4.65 -0.37
N ASN A 122 -0.98 4.94 -1.31
CA ASN A 122 -1.21 4.11 -2.48
C ASN A 122 -0.05 4.18 -3.50
N ILE A 123 0.83 5.20 -3.43
CA ILE A 123 2.03 5.29 -4.29
C ILE A 123 2.99 4.11 -4.06
N PRO A 124 3.46 3.83 -2.83
CA PRO A 124 4.31 2.66 -2.55
C PRO A 124 3.69 1.33 -2.97
N GLU A 125 2.40 1.18 -2.79
CA GLU A 125 1.67 -0.03 -3.16
C GLU A 125 1.68 -0.28 -4.66
N GLY A 126 1.35 0.75 -5.44
CA GLY A 126 1.45 0.69 -6.89
C GLY A 126 2.88 0.42 -7.36
N MET A 127 3.88 1.04 -6.73
CA MET A 127 5.29 0.80 -7.04
C MET A 127 5.70 -0.63 -6.69
N ALA A 128 5.27 -1.18 -5.54
CA ALA A 128 5.57 -2.55 -5.13
C ALA A 128 5.04 -3.57 -6.15
N VAL A 129 3.76 -3.45 -6.54
CA VAL A 129 3.17 -4.25 -7.60
C VAL A 129 3.97 -4.11 -8.89
N GLY A 130 4.27 -2.88 -9.29
CA GLY A 130 5.01 -2.60 -10.51
C GLY A 130 6.41 -3.21 -10.55
N VAL A 131 7.17 -3.12 -9.46
CA VAL A 131 8.53 -3.70 -9.36
C VAL A 131 8.48 -5.23 -9.44
N VAL A 132 7.54 -5.87 -8.73
CA VAL A 132 7.39 -7.33 -8.74
C VAL A 132 7.00 -7.82 -10.14
N PHE A 133 6.04 -7.16 -10.81
CA PHE A 133 5.68 -7.52 -12.19
C PHE A 133 6.78 -7.16 -13.20
N ALA A 134 7.58 -6.12 -12.95
CA ALA A 134 8.77 -5.81 -13.74
C ALA A 134 9.80 -6.95 -13.62
N GLY A 135 10.06 -7.45 -12.41
CA GLY A 135 10.92 -8.61 -12.16
C GLY A 135 10.44 -9.86 -12.89
N LEU A 136 9.14 -10.16 -12.82
CA LEU A 136 8.52 -11.27 -13.56
C LEU A 136 8.70 -11.13 -15.07
N LEU A 137 8.58 -9.92 -15.63
CA LEU A 137 8.69 -9.68 -17.08
C LEU A 137 10.12 -9.71 -17.59
N THR A 138 11.08 -9.24 -16.81
CA THR A 138 12.50 -9.22 -17.20
C THR A 138 13.17 -10.58 -17.00
N GLY A 139 12.63 -11.40 -16.07
CA GLY A 139 13.24 -12.69 -15.71
C GLY A 139 14.58 -12.56 -14.98
N GLU A 140 14.92 -11.35 -14.52
CA GLU A 140 16.16 -11.07 -13.76
C GLU A 140 16.06 -11.51 -12.30
N VAL A 141 14.85 -11.71 -11.80
CA VAL A 141 14.56 -12.16 -10.43
C VAL A 141 13.69 -13.40 -10.47
N ASN A 142 13.91 -14.34 -9.57
CA ASN A 142 13.13 -15.58 -9.45
C ASN A 142 11.73 -15.31 -8.87
N ILE A 143 10.96 -14.46 -9.53
CA ILE A 143 9.57 -14.15 -9.14
C ILE A 143 8.63 -14.97 -10.03
N THR A 144 7.80 -15.81 -9.40
CA THR A 144 6.76 -16.55 -10.11
C THR A 144 5.54 -15.67 -10.40
N ALA A 145 4.73 -16.05 -11.39
CA ALA A 145 3.45 -15.39 -11.62
C ALA A 145 2.50 -15.53 -10.41
N GLY A 146 2.60 -16.64 -9.68
CA GLY A 146 1.85 -16.88 -8.46
C GLY A 146 2.24 -15.90 -7.34
N ALA A 147 3.54 -15.75 -7.07
CA ALA A 147 4.05 -14.78 -6.09
C ALA A 147 3.64 -13.34 -6.43
N ALA A 148 3.74 -12.95 -7.70
CA ALA A 148 3.31 -11.62 -8.15
C ALA A 148 1.80 -11.40 -7.94
N LEU A 149 0.98 -12.41 -8.21
CA LEU A 149 -0.47 -12.34 -7.95
C LEU A 149 -0.79 -12.39 -6.46
N ALA A 150 -0.03 -13.13 -5.64
CA ALA A 150 -0.19 -13.14 -4.19
C ALA A 150 -0.02 -11.73 -3.60
N LEU A 151 1.03 -11.01 -4.01
CA LEU A 151 1.22 -9.61 -3.63
C LEU A 151 0.04 -8.73 -4.07
N ALA A 152 -0.38 -8.82 -5.34
CA ALA A 152 -1.48 -8.02 -5.86
C ALA A 152 -2.80 -8.28 -5.11
N LEU A 153 -3.10 -9.55 -4.78
CA LEU A 153 -4.27 -9.93 -3.99
C LEU A 153 -4.16 -9.44 -2.54
N GLY A 154 -2.99 -9.56 -1.91
CA GLY A 154 -2.75 -9.04 -0.57
C GLY A 154 -3.00 -7.54 -0.50
N ILE A 155 -2.44 -6.78 -1.45
CA ILE A 155 -2.66 -5.34 -1.55
C ILE A 155 -4.15 -5.04 -1.79
N ALA A 156 -4.84 -5.77 -2.65
CA ALA A 156 -6.29 -5.58 -2.85
C ALA A 156 -7.12 -5.81 -1.58
N LEU A 157 -6.73 -6.79 -0.76
CA LEU A 157 -7.41 -7.07 0.51
C LEU A 157 -7.27 -5.92 1.52
N GLN A 158 -6.10 -5.29 1.60
CA GLN A 158 -5.88 -4.13 2.48
C GLN A 158 -6.52 -2.85 1.92
N ASN A 159 -6.51 -2.66 0.61
CA ASN A 159 -7.07 -1.49 -0.06
C ASN A 159 -8.61 -1.44 0.03
N PHE A 160 -9.28 -2.57 0.20
CA PHE A 160 -10.73 -2.57 0.41
C PHE A 160 -11.14 -1.77 1.66
N PRO A 161 -10.59 -2.01 2.87
CA PRO A 161 -10.77 -1.12 4.01
C PRO A 161 -10.46 0.35 3.71
N GLU A 162 -9.36 0.64 3.04
CA GLU A 162 -8.90 2.00 2.77
C GLU A 162 -9.87 2.79 1.89
N GLY A 163 -10.37 2.19 0.82
CA GLY A 163 -11.39 2.81 -0.01
C GLY A 163 -12.68 3.14 0.74
N ALA A 164 -13.09 2.28 1.68
CA ALA A 164 -14.26 2.50 2.52
C ALA A 164 -14.01 3.60 3.57
N ILE A 165 -12.82 3.61 4.20
CA ILE A 165 -12.38 4.62 5.18
C ILE A 165 -12.37 6.03 4.56
N ILE A 166 -12.16 6.17 3.26
CA ILE A 166 -12.26 7.47 2.57
C ILE A 166 -13.71 7.82 2.24
N SER A 167 -14.41 6.93 1.57
CA SER A 167 -15.70 7.25 0.97
C SER A 167 -16.82 7.48 2.00
N LEU A 168 -16.83 6.71 3.10
CA LEU A 168 -17.86 6.81 4.12
C LEU A 168 -17.83 8.14 4.87
N PRO A 169 -16.69 8.62 5.42
CA PRO A 169 -16.62 9.92 6.09
C PRO A 169 -16.89 11.09 5.14
N LEU A 170 -16.53 11.00 3.86
CA LEU A 170 -16.85 12.06 2.89
C LEU A 170 -18.37 12.16 2.69
N HIS A 171 -19.05 11.03 2.67
CA HIS A 171 -20.51 11.02 2.59
C HIS A 171 -21.16 11.52 3.89
N SER A 172 -20.68 11.10 5.05
CA SER A 172 -21.24 11.54 6.35
C SER A 172 -21.07 13.05 6.56
N LYS A 173 -20.02 13.66 5.98
CA LYS A 173 -19.78 15.11 5.97
C LYS A 173 -20.58 15.85 4.88
N GLY A 174 -21.54 15.21 4.23
CA GLY A 174 -22.53 15.82 3.33
C GLY A 174 -22.22 15.73 1.83
N GLN A 175 -21.18 15.00 1.43
CA GLN A 175 -21.00 14.72 0.00
C GLN A 175 -22.05 13.73 -0.52
N SER A 176 -22.45 13.88 -1.78
CA SER A 176 -23.31 12.86 -2.42
C SER A 176 -22.55 11.53 -2.53
N LYS A 177 -23.27 10.40 -2.46
CA LYS A 177 -22.69 9.05 -2.56
C LYS A 177 -21.81 8.88 -3.79
N GLY A 178 -22.25 9.38 -4.95
CA GLY A 178 -21.47 9.33 -6.20
C GLY A 178 -20.18 10.11 -6.13
N LYS A 179 -20.18 11.31 -5.51
CA LYS A 179 -18.96 12.11 -5.34
C LYS A 179 -17.99 11.47 -4.33
N ALA A 180 -18.51 10.95 -3.23
CA ALA A 180 -17.70 10.26 -2.22
C ALA A 180 -17.07 8.98 -2.80
N PHE A 181 -17.84 8.18 -3.55
CA PHE A 181 -17.33 7.03 -4.29
C PHE A 181 -16.21 7.41 -5.28
N PHE A 182 -16.47 8.43 -6.12
CA PHE A 182 -15.50 8.88 -7.11
C PHE A 182 -14.19 9.34 -6.46
N ASN A 183 -14.26 10.05 -5.34
CA ASN A 183 -13.08 10.46 -4.58
C ASN A 183 -12.29 9.25 -4.04
N GLY A 184 -12.97 8.24 -3.51
CA GLY A 184 -12.31 7.00 -3.09
C GLY A 184 -11.67 6.23 -4.24
N VAL A 185 -12.31 6.16 -5.41
CA VAL A 185 -11.71 5.55 -6.61
C VAL A 185 -10.51 6.36 -7.09
N LEU A 186 -10.59 7.69 -7.03
CA LEU A 186 -9.51 8.56 -7.47
C LEU A 186 -8.25 8.43 -6.61
N SER A 187 -8.39 8.21 -5.31
CA SER A 187 -7.23 7.98 -4.41
C SER A 187 -6.45 6.72 -4.78
N GLY A 188 -7.14 5.66 -5.25
CA GLY A 188 -6.52 4.43 -5.72
C GLY A 188 -5.96 4.49 -7.15
N ALA A 189 -6.29 5.52 -7.94
CA ALA A 189 -5.84 5.60 -9.35
C ALA A 189 -4.31 5.70 -9.50
N VAL A 190 -3.60 6.11 -8.47
CA VAL A 190 -2.13 6.16 -8.45
C VAL A 190 -1.49 4.77 -8.40
N GLU A 191 -2.21 3.75 -7.95
CA GLU A 191 -1.71 2.36 -7.88
C GLU A 191 -1.40 1.81 -9.29
N PRO A 192 -2.37 1.76 -10.23
CA PRO A 192 -2.05 1.30 -11.59
C PRO A 192 -1.09 2.24 -12.32
N LEU A 193 -1.10 3.54 -12.03
CA LEU A 193 -0.15 4.49 -12.62
C LEU A 193 1.28 4.22 -12.11
N GLY A 194 1.47 4.02 -10.82
CA GLY A 194 2.75 3.66 -10.20
C GLY A 194 3.27 2.32 -10.73
N ALA A 195 2.39 1.31 -10.82
CA ALA A 195 2.76 0.00 -11.37
C ALA A 195 3.19 0.09 -12.84
N LEU A 196 2.44 0.79 -13.68
CA LEU A 196 2.79 1.00 -15.10
C LEU A 196 4.10 1.75 -15.26
N LEU A 197 4.35 2.76 -14.42
CA LEU A 197 5.61 3.53 -14.43
C LEU A 197 6.79 2.60 -14.14
N MET A 198 6.71 1.77 -13.12
CA MET A 198 7.78 0.82 -12.76
C MET A 198 8.00 -0.21 -13.87
N ILE A 199 6.95 -0.75 -14.48
CA ILE A 199 7.05 -1.68 -15.59
C ILE A 199 7.64 -1.01 -16.84
N PHE A 200 7.26 0.22 -17.14
CA PHE A 200 7.81 0.96 -18.28
C PHE A 200 9.32 1.16 -18.17
N PHE A 201 9.81 1.44 -16.98
CA PHE A 201 11.24 1.61 -16.72
C PHE A 201 11.96 0.31 -16.34
N ALA A 202 11.28 -0.85 -16.37
CA ALA A 202 11.85 -2.15 -16.01
C ALA A 202 13.20 -2.45 -16.67
N PRO A 203 13.43 -2.19 -17.98
CA PRO A 203 14.73 -2.45 -18.60
C PRO A 203 15.90 -1.64 -17.98
N VAL A 204 15.60 -0.46 -17.42
CA VAL A 204 16.61 0.38 -16.75
C VAL A 204 16.85 -0.12 -15.32
N PHE A 205 15.82 -0.64 -14.66
CA PHE A 205 15.86 -1.08 -13.27
C PHE A 205 16.33 -2.54 -13.10
N ALA A 206 16.25 -3.35 -14.14
CA ALA A 206 16.55 -4.77 -14.08
C ALA A 206 17.89 -5.09 -13.38
N PRO A 207 19.03 -4.42 -13.67
CA PRO A 207 20.30 -4.69 -12.98
C PRO A 207 20.32 -4.31 -11.49
N TYR A 208 19.34 -3.52 -11.05
CA TYR A 208 19.23 -2.98 -9.69
C TYR A 208 17.95 -3.45 -8.99
N MET A 209 17.33 -4.53 -9.49
CA MET A 209 16.05 -5.04 -9.00
C MET A 209 16.01 -5.24 -7.47
N PRO A 210 17.04 -5.79 -6.79
CA PRO A 210 17.05 -5.92 -5.34
C PRO A 210 16.89 -4.58 -4.60
N ILE A 211 17.46 -3.51 -5.14
CA ILE A 211 17.32 -2.16 -4.57
C ILE A 211 15.88 -1.65 -4.73
N PHE A 212 15.25 -1.86 -5.88
CA PHE A 212 13.89 -1.39 -6.14
C PHE A 212 12.83 -2.18 -5.37
N LEU A 213 13.00 -3.51 -5.23
CA LEU A 213 12.15 -4.32 -4.36
C LEU A 213 12.20 -3.82 -2.91
N SER A 214 13.42 -3.62 -2.41
CA SER A 214 13.61 -3.15 -1.03
C SER A 214 13.20 -1.69 -0.84
N PHE A 215 13.31 -0.86 -1.87
CA PHE A 215 12.79 0.50 -1.88
C PHE A 215 11.25 0.50 -1.64
N ALA A 216 10.53 -0.33 -2.38
CA ALA A 216 9.09 -0.46 -2.19
C ALA A 216 8.75 -0.96 -0.77
N ALA A 217 9.51 -1.94 -0.24
CA ALA A 217 9.34 -2.41 1.12
C ALA A 217 9.58 -1.33 2.17
N GLY A 218 10.64 -0.52 2.02
CA GLY A 218 10.95 0.58 2.94
C GLY A 218 9.89 1.67 2.92
N ALA A 219 9.37 1.99 1.74
CA ALA A 219 8.28 2.94 1.57
C ALA A 219 6.97 2.43 2.21
N MET A 220 6.60 1.15 2.00
CA MET A 220 5.42 0.54 2.62
C MET A 220 5.53 0.49 4.15
N LEU A 221 6.70 0.10 4.68
CA LEU A 221 6.89 0.05 6.14
C LEU A 221 6.92 1.44 6.79
N TYR A 222 7.34 2.48 6.07
CA TYR A 222 7.18 3.86 6.52
C TYR A 222 5.70 4.17 6.79
N VAL A 223 4.81 3.91 5.83
CA VAL A 223 3.36 4.11 5.97
C VAL A 223 2.79 3.33 7.15
N VAL A 224 3.18 2.06 7.30
CA VAL A 224 2.71 1.23 8.42
C VAL A 224 3.05 1.84 9.77
N VAL A 225 4.29 2.29 9.94
CA VAL A 225 4.77 2.79 11.24
C VAL A 225 4.29 4.22 11.52
N GLU A 226 4.27 5.05 10.49
CA GLU A 226 3.90 6.46 10.61
C GLU A 226 2.40 6.64 10.77
N GLU A 227 1.57 5.83 10.10
CA GLU A 227 0.13 6.05 10.05
C GLU A 227 -0.70 4.89 10.58
N LEU A 228 -0.55 3.68 10.00
CA LEU A 228 -1.48 2.60 10.30
C LEU A 228 -1.37 2.11 11.75
N ILE A 229 -0.17 2.04 12.32
CA ILE A 229 0.02 1.66 13.73
C ILE A 229 -0.55 2.72 14.70
N PRO A 230 -0.28 4.02 14.54
CA PRO A 230 -0.94 5.06 15.32
C PRO A 230 -2.46 5.01 15.21
N GLU A 231 -3.01 4.93 13.98
CA GLU A 231 -4.46 4.91 13.75
C GLU A 231 -5.15 3.71 14.40
N MET A 232 -4.60 2.50 14.27
CA MET A 232 -5.20 1.32 14.90
C MET A 232 -5.15 1.34 16.42
N SER A 233 -4.26 2.17 17.00
CA SER A 233 -4.05 2.30 18.45
C SER A 233 -4.76 3.51 19.07
N GLU A 234 -5.39 4.37 18.26
CA GLU A 234 -5.98 5.64 18.70
C GLU A 234 -7.20 5.42 19.63
N GLY A 235 -7.41 6.37 20.58
CA GLY A 235 -8.55 6.39 21.47
C GLY A 235 -8.51 5.34 22.58
N GLU A 236 -9.67 4.75 22.96
CA GLU A 236 -9.73 3.77 24.04
C GLU A 236 -8.96 2.50 23.70
N HIS A 237 -8.26 1.94 24.71
CA HIS A 237 -7.50 0.71 24.56
C HIS A 237 -8.36 -0.44 24.06
N SER A 238 -7.91 -1.11 23.01
CA SER A 238 -8.58 -2.29 22.44
C SER A 238 -7.56 -3.22 21.80
N ASN A 239 -7.71 -4.51 22.00
CA ASN A 239 -6.86 -5.53 21.38
C ASN A 239 -7.29 -5.86 19.93
N ILE A 240 -8.38 -5.27 19.43
CA ILE A 240 -8.93 -5.60 18.10
C ILE A 240 -7.93 -5.28 17.00
N GLY A 241 -7.28 -4.11 17.04
CA GLY A 241 -6.24 -3.73 16.08
C GLY A 241 -5.12 -4.75 16.02
N VAL A 242 -4.57 -5.15 17.19
CA VAL A 242 -3.49 -6.14 17.28
C VAL A 242 -3.91 -7.52 16.77
N LEU A 243 -5.12 -7.99 17.12
CA LEU A 243 -5.61 -9.30 16.67
C LEU A 243 -5.83 -9.32 15.15
N LEU A 244 -6.40 -8.23 14.59
CA LEU A 244 -6.61 -8.13 13.16
C LEU A 244 -5.28 -7.89 12.41
N PHE A 245 -4.30 -7.19 13.00
CA PHE A 245 -2.93 -7.14 12.49
C PHE A 245 -2.33 -8.55 12.35
N ALA A 246 -2.39 -9.36 13.41
CA ALA A 246 -1.89 -10.73 13.38
C ALA A 246 -2.63 -11.58 12.32
N LEU A 247 -3.95 -11.37 12.16
CA LEU A 247 -4.72 -12.03 11.12
C LEU A 247 -4.26 -11.61 9.71
N GLY A 248 -4.16 -10.30 9.45
CA GLY A 248 -3.69 -9.78 8.15
C GLY A 248 -2.30 -10.28 7.79
N PHE A 249 -1.38 -10.23 8.76
CA PHE A 249 -0.03 -10.75 8.61
C PHE A 249 -0.02 -12.24 8.23
N THR A 250 -0.77 -13.06 8.95
CA THR A 250 -0.81 -14.52 8.70
C THR A 250 -1.54 -14.87 7.40
N VAL A 251 -2.57 -14.12 7.03
CA VAL A 251 -3.26 -14.29 5.73
C VAL A 251 -2.30 -14.00 4.59
N MET A 252 -1.59 -12.86 4.63
CA MET A 252 -0.65 -12.51 3.57
C MET A 252 0.53 -13.50 3.49
N MET A 253 1.10 -13.86 4.64
CA MET A 253 2.14 -14.89 4.70
C MET A 253 1.67 -16.21 4.05
N ALA A 254 0.44 -16.63 4.34
CA ALA A 254 -0.13 -17.85 3.77
C ALA A 254 -0.37 -17.73 2.24
N LEU A 255 -0.85 -16.58 1.78
CA LEU A 255 -1.04 -16.31 0.35
C LEU A 255 0.29 -16.36 -0.40
N ASP A 256 1.31 -15.69 0.14
CA ASP A 256 2.63 -15.65 -0.48
C ASP A 256 3.22 -17.06 -0.61
N VAL A 257 3.29 -17.82 0.49
CA VAL A 257 3.86 -19.18 0.52
C VAL A 257 3.04 -20.19 -0.29
N ALA A 258 1.70 -20.03 -0.35
CA ALA A 258 0.85 -20.98 -1.07
C ALA A 258 0.82 -20.76 -2.60
N LEU A 259 1.13 -19.56 -3.07
CA LEU A 259 1.07 -19.18 -4.48
C LEU A 259 2.46 -19.00 -5.12
N SER A 260 3.53 -18.97 -4.31
CA SER A 260 4.93 -18.81 -4.78
C SER A 260 5.48 -20.00 -5.53
#